data_02da98a396f24ca6621cb14240f39a9b
#
_entry.id   02da98a396f24ca6621cb14240f39a9b
#
_cell.length_a   1.000
_cell.length_b   1.000
_cell.length_c   1.000
_cell.angle_alpha   90.00
_cell.angle_beta   90.00
_cell.angle_gamma   90.00
#
_symmetry.space_group_name_H-M   'P 1'
#
loop_
_entity.id
_entity.type
_entity.pdbx_description
1 polymer ?
#
loop_
_entity_poly.entity_id
_entity_poly.type
_entity_poly.pdbx_seq_one_letter_code
_entity_poly.pdbx_strand_id
1 'polypeptide(L)'
;AGALGKDEQSGVIGWDASKCVDCLLCTLGCAYAGIALDEATGRVAKCDTCEGAPACVPACPHGALKHHTTARIYNEVGDWEDLFAPGLAGCQGCNTELLMRHTLRRVGPETVLATPPGCVPGMGSVGYNGMAGTKVPVFHPLLTNTAAMLAGVKRPFNRAGRKVTALAIAGDGGASDAGFQSLSGAAERGEQILFMVVDNEGYMNTGMQRSSATPFGAWTSTTPVGRESKGKTQDAKNLPLLMVNHRCAYVATASTAYMEDLYEKLDRAIVAAETGFAYLHVYSPCTTGWRFPTEKNMEVARKAVETNFVMLWEYTPAQGLHFSQSVDHPLPVTEYLKVMGRFRHLTEEQVQHIQAKVEENRAFVQQISQQSYAPREYVRLAGLGGDHDKGNAPRR
;
A
#
# COMPACT_ATOMS: atom_id res chain seq x y z
N ALA A 1 -11.94 9.17 26.56
CA ALA A 1 -13.03 8.83 27.48
C ALA A 1 -12.78 7.53 28.25
N GLY A 2 -11.78 6.72 27.91
CA GLY A 2 -11.50 5.44 28.56
C GLY A 2 -12.55 4.35 28.26
N ALA A 3 -13.28 4.50 27.16
CA ALA A 3 -14.29 3.53 26.73
C ALA A 3 -13.67 2.27 26.07
N LEU A 4 -12.43 2.34 25.61
CA LEU A 4 -11.68 1.19 25.13
C LEU A 4 -10.68 0.75 26.19
N GLY A 5 -10.66 -0.53 26.51
CA GLY A 5 -9.73 -1.15 27.44
C GLY A 5 -9.24 -2.47 26.88
N LYS A 6 -7.99 -2.82 27.15
CA LYS A 6 -7.44 -4.13 26.82
C LYS A 6 -7.67 -5.08 27.99
N ASP A 7 -8.22 -6.24 27.72
CA ASP A 7 -8.24 -7.34 28.66
C ASP A 7 -6.85 -7.97 28.73
N GLU A 8 -6.25 -8.00 29.91
CA GLU A 8 -4.87 -8.46 30.09
C GLU A 8 -4.69 -9.98 29.87
N GLN A 9 -5.76 -10.77 30.00
CA GLN A 9 -5.69 -12.23 29.86
C GLN A 9 -5.93 -12.67 28.44
N SER A 10 -6.98 -12.13 27.79
CA SER A 10 -7.34 -12.48 26.41
C SER A 10 -6.65 -11.62 25.36
N GLY A 11 -6.13 -10.45 25.75
CA GLY A 11 -5.59 -9.47 24.82
C GLY A 11 -6.65 -8.74 23.99
N VAL A 12 -7.92 -9.05 24.17
CA VAL A 12 -9.03 -8.45 23.43
C VAL A 12 -9.25 -7.01 23.90
N ILE A 13 -9.45 -6.12 22.92
CA ILE A 13 -9.87 -4.75 23.23
C ILE A 13 -11.38 -4.76 23.49
N GLY A 14 -11.78 -4.55 24.71
CA GLY A 14 -13.16 -4.35 25.12
C GLY A 14 -13.65 -2.93 24.82
N TRP A 15 -14.95 -2.76 24.66
CA TRP A 15 -15.60 -1.47 24.52
C TRP A 15 -16.71 -1.32 25.56
N ASP A 16 -16.59 -0.29 26.40
CA ASP A 16 -17.55 0.07 27.42
C ASP A 16 -18.48 1.15 26.89
N ALA A 17 -19.69 0.75 26.52
CA ALA A 17 -20.71 1.65 25.98
C ALA A 17 -21.10 2.78 26.94
N SER A 18 -20.97 2.56 28.27
CA SER A 18 -21.33 3.56 29.29
C SER A 18 -20.35 4.72 29.35
N LYS A 19 -19.11 4.50 28.94
CA LYS A 19 -18.05 5.52 28.86
C LYS A 19 -17.88 6.10 27.48
N CYS A 20 -18.56 5.54 26.47
CA CYS A 20 -18.48 6.01 25.11
C CYS A 20 -19.22 7.35 24.95
N VAL A 21 -18.54 8.31 24.37
CA VAL A 21 -19.11 9.64 24.04
C VAL A 21 -19.38 9.80 22.55
N ASP A 22 -19.39 8.71 21.81
CA ASP A 22 -19.68 8.61 20.38
C ASP A 22 -18.86 9.58 19.50
N CYS A 23 -17.61 9.87 19.89
CA CYS A 23 -16.71 10.76 19.15
C CYS A 23 -16.12 10.15 17.88
N LEU A 24 -16.33 8.87 17.64
CA LEU A 24 -15.89 8.08 16.48
C LEU A 24 -14.35 8.02 16.25
N LEU A 25 -13.55 8.58 17.15
CA LEU A 25 -12.08 8.56 17.00
C LEU A 25 -11.50 7.14 16.95
N CYS A 26 -12.16 6.20 17.60
CA CYS A 26 -11.73 4.79 17.59
C CYS A 26 -11.94 4.10 16.23
N THR A 27 -12.96 4.50 15.47
CA THR A 27 -13.17 3.97 14.12
C THR A 27 -12.08 4.43 13.16
N LEU A 28 -11.55 5.63 13.37
CA LEU A 28 -10.44 6.20 12.62
C LEU A 28 -9.09 5.61 13.04
N GLY A 29 -8.95 5.26 14.33
CA GLY A 29 -7.71 4.74 14.89
C GLY A 29 -7.51 3.23 14.72
N CYS A 30 -8.56 2.49 14.37
CA CYS A 30 -8.48 1.03 14.27
C CYS A 30 -7.99 0.59 12.89
N ALA A 31 -6.70 0.24 12.81
CA ALA A 31 -6.07 -0.26 11.59
C ALA A 31 -6.71 -1.55 11.03
N TYR A 32 -7.42 -2.28 11.85
CA TYR A 32 -7.99 -3.60 11.53
C TYR A 32 -9.48 -3.53 11.19
N ALA A 33 -10.07 -2.34 11.10
CA ALA A 33 -11.50 -2.13 10.92
C ALA A 33 -12.39 -2.95 11.90
N GLY A 34 -11.83 -3.32 13.05
CA GLY A 34 -12.54 -4.06 14.11
C GLY A 34 -13.51 -3.18 14.92
N ILE A 35 -13.56 -1.89 14.60
CA ILE A 35 -14.49 -0.92 15.20
C ILE A 35 -15.17 -0.18 14.04
N ALA A 36 -16.47 -0.24 13.98
CA ALA A 36 -17.28 0.35 12.93
C ALA A 36 -18.39 1.24 13.50
N LEU A 37 -18.99 2.06 12.68
CA LEU A 37 -20.22 2.74 12.96
C LEU A 37 -21.39 1.80 12.61
N ASP A 38 -22.28 1.57 13.56
CA ASP A 38 -23.58 0.95 13.26
C ASP A 38 -24.50 2.04 12.69
N GLU A 39 -24.82 1.92 11.42
CA GLU A 39 -25.66 2.90 10.71
C GLU A 39 -27.10 2.95 11.26
N ALA A 40 -27.59 1.86 11.84
CA ALA A 40 -28.95 1.80 12.37
C ALA A 40 -29.08 2.56 13.71
N THR A 41 -28.06 2.50 14.54
CA THR A 41 -28.05 3.12 15.88
C THR A 41 -27.26 4.42 15.95
N GLY A 42 -26.43 4.72 14.95
CA GLY A 42 -25.48 5.83 14.94
C GLY A 42 -24.36 5.71 15.98
N ARG A 43 -24.17 4.53 16.55
CA ARG A 43 -23.21 4.28 17.62
C ARG A 43 -22.04 3.40 17.15
N VAL A 44 -20.99 3.38 17.94
CA VAL A 44 -19.85 2.49 17.71
C VAL A 44 -20.27 1.04 17.88
N ALA A 45 -19.95 0.21 16.92
CA ALA A 45 -20.02 -1.25 17.01
C ALA A 45 -18.61 -1.83 17.01
N LYS A 46 -18.35 -2.76 17.94
CA LYS A 46 -17.08 -3.44 18.06
C LYS A 46 -17.29 -4.94 18.26
N CYS A 47 -16.56 -5.71 17.46
CA CYS A 47 -16.50 -7.16 17.66
C CYS A 47 -15.83 -7.48 19.01
N ASP A 48 -16.50 -8.27 19.84
CA ASP A 48 -16.01 -8.77 21.13
C ASP A 48 -15.34 -10.14 21.01
N THR A 49 -15.28 -10.70 19.78
CA THR A 49 -14.82 -12.06 19.49
C THR A 49 -15.63 -13.16 20.20
N CYS A 50 -16.85 -12.85 20.64
CA CYS A 50 -17.72 -13.76 21.38
C CYS A 50 -16.96 -14.44 22.55
N GLU A 51 -16.27 -13.64 23.34
CA GLU A 51 -15.44 -14.08 24.49
C GLU A 51 -14.36 -15.12 24.11
N GLY A 52 -13.86 -15.07 22.87
CA GLY A 52 -12.82 -15.95 22.34
C GLY A 52 -13.34 -17.18 21.59
N ALA A 53 -14.67 -17.31 21.45
CA ALA A 53 -15.31 -18.37 20.66
C ALA A 53 -16.16 -17.79 19.53
N PRO A 54 -15.55 -17.19 18.49
CA PRO A 54 -16.24 -16.40 17.46
C PRO A 54 -17.23 -17.24 16.65
N ALA A 55 -18.51 -17.05 16.87
CA ALA A 55 -19.58 -17.79 16.23
C ALA A 55 -19.65 -17.60 14.70
N CYS A 56 -19.14 -16.47 14.19
CA CYS A 56 -19.08 -16.16 12.75
C CYS A 56 -18.12 -17.07 11.99
N VAL A 57 -17.06 -17.59 12.62
CA VAL A 57 -16.06 -18.44 11.97
C VAL A 57 -16.66 -19.77 11.51
N PRO A 58 -17.27 -20.57 12.41
CA PRO A 58 -17.91 -21.82 11.99
C PRO A 58 -19.17 -21.61 11.14
N ALA A 59 -19.82 -20.44 11.26
CA ALA A 59 -21.00 -20.11 10.46
C ALA A 59 -20.67 -19.66 9.03
N CYS A 60 -19.41 -19.39 8.71
CA CYS A 60 -19.02 -18.99 7.36
C CYS A 60 -19.01 -20.19 6.41
N PRO A 61 -19.94 -20.30 5.44
CA PRO A 61 -20.05 -21.48 4.57
C PRO A 61 -18.87 -21.62 3.60
N HIS A 62 -18.10 -20.54 3.41
CA HIS A 62 -16.96 -20.50 2.50
C HIS A 62 -15.60 -20.61 3.21
N GLY A 63 -15.58 -20.75 4.55
CA GLY A 63 -14.33 -20.77 5.32
C GLY A 63 -13.48 -19.49 5.19
N ALA A 64 -14.11 -18.39 4.76
CA ALA A 64 -13.42 -17.11 4.54
C ALA A 64 -13.05 -16.41 5.85
N LEU A 65 -13.70 -16.77 6.96
CA LEU A 65 -13.39 -16.22 8.28
C LEU A 65 -12.47 -17.19 9.03
N LYS A 66 -11.36 -16.64 9.54
CA LYS A 66 -10.43 -17.36 10.43
C LYS A 66 -10.28 -16.56 11.71
N HIS A 67 -10.37 -17.24 12.84
CA HIS A 67 -10.01 -16.65 14.12
C HIS A 67 -8.55 -16.94 14.41
N HIS A 68 -7.77 -15.88 14.50
CA HIS A 68 -6.42 -15.93 15.05
C HIS A 68 -6.46 -15.28 16.42
N THR A 69 -5.82 -15.89 17.41
CA THR A 69 -5.64 -15.25 18.69
C THR A 69 -4.87 -13.95 18.47
N THR A 70 -5.41 -12.83 18.94
CA THR A 70 -4.82 -11.49 18.82
C THR A 70 -3.38 -11.41 19.34
N ALA A 71 -2.96 -12.37 20.16
CA ALA A 71 -1.61 -12.47 20.68
C ALA A 71 -0.52 -12.40 19.59
N ARG A 72 -0.74 -13.00 18.40
CA ARG A 72 0.28 -12.99 17.36
C ARG A 72 0.49 -11.59 16.77
N ILE A 73 -0.59 -10.94 16.31
CA ILE A 73 -0.48 -9.60 15.71
C ILE A 73 -0.11 -8.56 16.78
N TYR A 74 -0.65 -8.69 17.99
CA TYR A 74 -0.37 -7.76 19.07
C TYR A 74 1.06 -7.87 19.58
N ASN A 75 1.59 -9.09 19.77
CA ASN A 75 2.97 -9.32 20.17
C ASN A 75 3.95 -8.89 19.04
N GLU A 76 3.56 -9.02 17.78
CA GLU A 76 4.36 -8.53 16.66
C GLU A 76 4.31 -7.00 16.50
N VAL A 77 3.31 -6.30 17.03
CA VAL A 77 3.09 -4.85 16.85
C VAL A 77 3.17 -4.07 18.16
N GLY A 78 2.93 -4.72 19.31
CA GLY A 78 2.71 -4.04 20.60
C GLY A 78 3.93 -3.39 21.24
N ASP A 79 5.10 -4.01 21.10
CA ASP A 79 6.33 -3.62 21.82
C ASP A 79 7.33 -2.82 20.95
N TRP A 80 6.94 -2.43 19.75
CA TRP A 80 7.84 -1.74 18.85
C TRP A 80 7.78 -0.22 19.03
N GLU A 81 8.93 0.39 19.07
CA GLU A 81 9.04 1.84 19.06
C GLU A 81 8.35 2.41 17.79
N ASP A 82 7.48 3.40 17.97
CA ASP A 82 6.87 4.09 16.85
C ASP A 82 7.93 4.97 16.17
N LEU A 83 8.37 4.55 15.00
CA LEU A 83 9.36 5.26 14.18
C LEU A 83 8.77 6.42 13.39
N PHE A 84 7.48 6.70 13.58
CA PHE A 84 6.78 7.83 12.98
C PHE A 84 6.19 8.72 14.08
N ALA A 85 6.64 9.97 14.14
CA ALA A 85 6.29 10.88 15.22
C ALA A 85 4.77 11.15 15.28
N PRO A 86 4.21 11.39 16.47
CA PRO A 86 2.83 11.86 16.60
C PRO A 86 2.68 13.32 16.14
N GLY A 87 1.43 13.77 15.93
CA GLY A 87 1.15 15.17 15.64
C GLY A 87 1.47 15.59 14.20
N LEU A 88 1.27 14.70 13.24
CA LEU A 88 1.50 14.96 11.83
C LEU A 88 0.41 15.80 11.18
N ALA A 89 0.74 16.49 10.07
CA ALA A 89 -0.18 17.27 9.26
C ALA A 89 -0.94 16.43 8.22
N GLY A 90 -1.29 15.19 8.55
CA GLY A 90 -2.07 14.29 7.69
C GLY A 90 -3.54 14.68 7.63
N CYS A 91 -4.21 14.33 6.53
CA CYS A 91 -5.68 14.46 6.43
C CYS A 91 -6.35 13.50 7.42
N GLN A 92 -7.52 13.87 7.93
CA GLN A 92 -8.30 12.98 8.77
C GLN A 92 -8.63 11.67 8.04
N GLY A 93 -8.36 10.52 8.69
CA GLY A 93 -8.57 9.20 8.11
C GLY A 93 -7.62 8.87 6.94
N CYS A 94 -6.42 9.45 6.91
CA CYS A 94 -5.45 9.24 5.85
C CYS A 94 -4.82 7.83 5.90
N ASN A 95 -5.08 7.01 4.89
CA ASN A 95 -4.46 5.70 4.76
C ASN A 95 -2.94 5.75 4.55
N THR A 96 -2.43 6.83 3.97
CA THR A 96 -0.99 7.00 3.78
C THR A 96 -0.26 7.10 5.12
N GLU A 97 -0.84 7.79 6.12
CA GLU A 97 -0.26 7.86 7.45
C GLU A 97 -0.24 6.49 8.13
N LEU A 98 -1.36 5.78 8.07
CA LEU A 98 -1.47 4.42 8.59
C LEU A 98 -0.39 3.51 7.97
N LEU A 99 -0.29 3.54 6.65
CA LEU A 99 0.70 2.75 5.90
C LEU A 99 2.13 3.09 6.32
N MET A 100 2.46 4.38 6.49
CA MET A 100 3.78 4.83 6.93
C MET A 100 4.16 4.25 8.30
N ARG A 101 3.24 4.32 9.28
CA ARG A 101 3.47 3.78 10.64
C ARG A 101 3.75 2.30 10.61
N HIS A 102 2.89 1.54 9.92
CA HIS A 102 3.02 0.08 9.85
C HIS A 102 4.27 -0.34 9.08
N THR A 103 4.58 0.34 7.98
CA THR A 103 5.78 0.06 7.18
C THR A 103 7.05 0.32 7.97
N LEU A 104 7.16 1.49 8.63
CA LEU A 104 8.35 1.82 9.41
C LEU A 104 8.55 0.89 10.60
N ARG A 105 7.47 0.50 11.29
CA ARG A 105 7.55 -0.53 12.34
C ARG A 105 8.10 -1.84 11.81
N ARG A 106 7.71 -2.24 10.59
CA ARG A 106 8.11 -3.54 10.03
C ARG A 106 9.53 -3.53 9.49
N VAL A 107 9.96 -2.47 8.81
CA VAL A 107 11.34 -2.36 8.30
C VAL A 107 12.36 -2.09 9.40
N GLY A 108 11.94 -1.47 10.51
CA GLY A 108 12.79 -1.20 11.66
C GLY A 108 13.71 0.03 11.52
N PRO A 109 14.52 0.30 12.56
CA PRO A 109 15.34 1.50 12.64
C PRO A 109 16.54 1.52 11.67
N GLU A 110 17.06 0.34 11.27
CA GLU A 110 18.16 0.24 10.30
C GLU A 110 17.65 0.47 8.86
N THR A 111 16.99 1.61 8.65
CA THR A 111 16.35 1.98 7.38
C THR A 111 16.81 3.37 6.94
N VAL A 112 17.04 3.53 5.63
CA VAL A 112 17.13 4.84 4.98
C VAL A 112 15.90 5.02 4.09
N LEU A 113 15.12 6.07 4.36
CA LEU A 113 13.88 6.36 3.69
C LEU A 113 14.06 7.45 2.63
N ALA A 114 13.56 7.20 1.42
CA ALA A 114 13.41 8.19 0.36
C ALA A 114 11.93 8.50 0.13
N THR A 115 11.52 9.76 0.24
CA THR A 115 10.15 10.19 -0.04
C THR A 115 10.15 11.36 -1.01
N PRO A 116 9.75 11.17 -2.28
CA PRO A 116 9.65 12.26 -3.25
C PRO A 116 8.46 13.19 -2.92
N PRO A 117 8.36 14.38 -3.55
CA PRO A 117 7.22 15.28 -3.39
C PRO A 117 5.87 14.55 -3.50
N GLY A 118 4.96 14.82 -2.55
CA GLY A 118 3.66 14.17 -2.47
C GLY A 118 3.06 14.22 -1.07
N CYS A 119 2.08 13.35 -0.80
CA CYS A 119 1.40 13.28 0.50
C CYS A 119 2.34 12.84 1.63
N VAL A 120 3.29 11.93 1.36
CA VAL A 120 4.19 11.40 2.40
C VAL A 120 5.06 12.50 3.03
N PRO A 121 5.81 13.33 2.28
CA PRO A 121 6.47 14.48 2.88
C PRO A 121 5.48 15.56 3.31
N GLY A 122 4.36 15.72 2.60
CA GLY A 122 3.33 16.70 2.91
C GLY A 122 2.70 16.54 4.31
N MET A 123 2.62 15.32 4.83
CA MET A 123 2.16 15.08 6.20
C MET A 123 3.26 15.28 7.27
N GLY A 124 4.47 15.63 6.87
CA GLY A 124 5.56 15.93 7.79
C GLY A 124 6.61 14.84 7.95
N SER A 125 6.65 13.82 7.08
CA SER A 125 7.65 12.74 7.20
C SER A 125 9.09 13.24 7.11
N VAL A 126 9.33 14.30 6.32
CA VAL A 126 10.64 14.99 6.19
C VAL A 126 10.82 16.13 7.20
N GLY A 127 9.83 16.38 8.03
CA GLY A 127 9.81 17.41 9.05
C GLY A 127 9.15 18.73 8.63
N TYR A 128 8.58 19.39 9.64
CA TYR A 128 8.12 20.76 9.58
C TYR A 128 8.72 21.52 10.76
N ASN A 129 9.04 22.78 10.58
CA ASN A 129 9.54 23.65 11.65
C ASN A 129 10.71 23.05 12.45
N GLY A 130 11.60 22.30 11.77
CA GLY A 130 12.78 21.69 12.39
C GLY A 130 12.53 20.38 13.12
N MET A 131 11.31 19.83 13.07
CA MET A 131 10.99 18.52 13.63
C MET A 131 10.83 17.49 12.51
N ALA A 132 11.60 16.40 12.55
CA ALA A 132 11.44 15.29 11.63
C ALA A 132 10.23 14.44 12.03
N GLY A 133 9.38 14.09 11.04
CA GLY A 133 8.23 13.20 11.26
C GLY A 133 8.62 11.73 11.36
N THR A 134 9.83 11.36 10.93
CA THR A 134 10.36 9.99 11.04
C THR A 134 11.58 9.96 11.95
N LYS A 135 11.75 8.84 12.68
CA LYS A 135 12.92 8.57 13.51
C LYS A 135 14.00 7.78 12.77
N VAL A 136 13.80 7.51 11.48
CA VAL A 136 14.81 6.94 10.59
C VAL A 136 15.40 8.03 9.71
N PRO A 137 16.66 7.91 9.24
CA PRO A 137 17.22 8.81 8.23
C PRO A 137 16.32 8.91 7.01
N VAL A 138 15.93 10.14 6.65
CA VAL A 138 15.06 10.42 5.51
C VAL A 138 15.71 11.46 4.59
N PHE A 139 15.56 11.28 3.29
CA PHE A 139 15.89 12.32 2.32
C PHE A 139 14.76 12.52 1.32
N HIS A 140 14.69 13.71 0.76
CA HIS A 140 13.65 14.15 -0.14
C HIS A 140 14.21 14.33 -1.56
N PRO A 141 14.20 13.26 -2.40
CA PRO A 141 14.66 13.33 -3.79
C PRO A 141 13.68 14.12 -4.66
N LEU A 142 14.10 14.43 -5.88
CA LEU A 142 13.18 14.93 -6.89
C LEU A 142 12.16 13.83 -7.27
N LEU A 143 10.97 14.25 -7.67
CA LEU A 143 9.88 13.36 -8.07
C LEU A 143 10.31 12.36 -9.15
N THR A 144 11.18 12.79 -10.06
CA THR A 144 11.63 12.05 -11.23
C THR A 144 12.71 11.01 -10.99
N ASN A 145 13.45 11.06 -9.87
CA ASN A 145 14.69 10.28 -9.71
C ASN A 145 14.80 9.46 -8.42
N THR A 146 13.69 9.26 -7.73
CA THR A 146 13.65 8.60 -6.41
C THR A 146 14.38 7.25 -6.39
N ALA A 147 14.07 6.36 -7.31
CA ALA A 147 14.66 5.03 -7.35
C ALA A 147 16.16 5.07 -7.63
N ALA A 148 16.61 5.90 -8.60
CA ALA A 148 18.02 6.03 -8.95
C ALA A 148 18.85 6.63 -7.81
N MET A 149 18.33 7.66 -7.12
CA MET A 149 19.02 8.27 -5.97
C MET A 149 19.12 7.28 -4.80
N LEU A 150 18.03 6.58 -4.49
CA LEU A 150 18.04 5.60 -3.40
C LEU A 150 19.00 4.44 -3.67
N ALA A 151 19.07 3.95 -4.91
CA ALA A 151 20.06 2.96 -5.32
C ALA A 151 21.49 3.46 -5.10
N GLY A 152 21.76 4.73 -5.44
CA GLY A 152 23.04 5.37 -5.15
C GLY A 152 23.37 5.43 -3.66
N VAL A 153 22.39 5.76 -2.82
CA VAL A 153 22.53 5.79 -1.35
C VAL A 153 22.77 4.40 -0.77
N LYS A 154 22.18 3.34 -1.32
CA LYS A 154 22.37 1.96 -0.85
C LYS A 154 23.80 1.43 -1.08
N ARG A 155 24.44 1.81 -2.18
CA ARG A 155 25.75 1.26 -2.58
C ARG A 155 26.88 1.44 -1.56
N PRO A 156 27.07 2.58 -0.90
CA PRO A 156 28.06 2.73 0.17
C PRO A 156 27.85 1.75 1.33
N PHE A 157 26.58 1.53 1.73
CA PHE A 157 26.27 0.56 2.81
C PHE A 157 26.64 -0.86 2.40
N ASN A 158 26.35 -1.24 1.16
CA ASN A 158 26.74 -2.54 0.63
C ASN A 158 28.27 -2.72 0.63
N ARG A 159 29.02 -1.69 0.21
CA ARG A 159 30.51 -1.75 0.24
C ARG A 159 31.06 -1.87 1.66
N ALA A 160 30.42 -1.24 2.64
CA ALA A 160 30.79 -1.31 4.04
C ALA A 160 30.31 -2.59 4.75
N GLY A 161 29.60 -3.49 4.05
CA GLY A 161 28.99 -4.69 4.65
C GLY A 161 27.90 -4.39 5.67
N ARG A 162 27.34 -3.17 5.66
CA ARG A 162 26.28 -2.75 6.59
C ARG A 162 24.91 -3.14 6.05
N LYS A 163 24.15 -3.87 6.87
CA LYS A 163 22.76 -4.16 6.58
C LYS A 163 21.91 -2.92 6.85
N VAL A 164 21.35 -2.35 5.82
CA VAL A 164 20.41 -1.21 5.88
C VAL A 164 19.31 -1.45 4.87
N THR A 165 18.06 -1.32 5.27
CA THR A 165 16.92 -1.33 4.34
C THR A 165 16.86 0.01 3.61
N ALA A 166 17.01 -0.01 2.30
CA ALA A 166 16.81 1.17 1.47
C ALA A 166 15.35 1.17 0.99
N LEU A 167 14.52 2.02 1.59
CA LEU A 167 13.09 2.11 1.37
C LEU A 167 12.72 3.39 0.64
N ALA A 168 12.03 3.27 -0.50
CA ALA A 168 11.33 4.40 -1.13
C ALA A 168 9.83 4.28 -0.86
N ILE A 169 9.19 5.40 -0.49
CA ILE A 169 7.73 5.50 -0.45
C ILE A 169 7.31 6.68 -1.31
N ALA A 170 6.70 6.39 -2.46
CA ALA A 170 6.29 7.35 -3.47
C ALA A 170 4.78 7.26 -3.74
N GLY A 171 4.16 8.38 -4.10
CA GLY A 171 2.79 8.37 -4.65
C GLY A 171 2.75 7.76 -6.06
N ASP A 172 1.55 7.35 -6.48
CA ASP A 172 1.29 6.77 -7.80
C ASP A 172 1.73 7.69 -8.96
N GLY A 173 1.46 8.99 -8.88
CA GLY A 173 1.92 9.94 -9.92
C GLY A 173 3.44 10.05 -9.99
N GLY A 174 4.13 9.99 -8.83
CA GLY A 174 5.58 9.96 -8.76
C GLY A 174 6.19 8.70 -9.36
N ALA A 175 5.54 7.56 -9.19
CA ALA A 175 6.04 6.27 -9.66
C ALA A 175 5.64 5.96 -11.11
N SER A 176 4.37 6.18 -11.47
CA SER A 176 3.83 5.76 -12.76
C SER A 176 3.97 6.80 -13.88
N ASP A 177 4.21 8.06 -13.52
CA ASP A 177 4.37 9.16 -14.46
C ASP A 177 5.79 9.76 -14.38
N ALA A 178 5.99 10.76 -13.51
CA ALA A 178 7.21 11.57 -13.48
C ALA A 178 8.50 10.77 -13.20
N GLY A 179 8.44 9.77 -12.31
CA GLY A 179 9.58 8.95 -11.91
C GLY A 179 9.65 7.57 -12.59
N PHE A 180 8.76 7.27 -13.53
CA PHE A 180 8.71 5.94 -14.14
C PHE A 180 10.02 5.52 -14.80
N GLN A 181 10.71 6.41 -15.48
CA GLN A 181 12.00 6.13 -16.10
C GLN A 181 13.04 5.68 -15.07
N SER A 182 13.12 6.41 -13.95
CA SER A 182 14.04 6.09 -12.84
C SER A 182 13.69 4.76 -12.18
N LEU A 183 12.39 4.51 -11.97
CA LEU A 183 11.86 3.26 -11.42
C LEU A 183 12.19 2.08 -12.32
N SER A 184 11.85 2.19 -13.62
CA SER A 184 12.12 1.16 -14.64
C SER A 184 13.60 0.83 -14.73
N GLY A 185 14.48 1.85 -14.78
CA GLY A 185 15.92 1.64 -14.85
C GLY A 185 16.52 1.01 -13.58
N ALA A 186 16.02 1.35 -12.39
CA ALA A 186 16.46 0.72 -11.14
C ALA A 186 16.00 -0.75 -11.06
N ALA A 187 14.78 -1.04 -11.50
CA ALA A 187 14.25 -2.40 -11.56
C ALA A 187 15.01 -3.28 -12.56
N GLU A 188 15.31 -2.73 -13.74
CA GLU A 188 16.09 -3.41 -14.79
C GLU A 188 17.48 -3.80 -14.30
N ARG A 189 18.15 -2.92 -13.54
CA ARG A 189 19.47 -3.20 -12.96
C ARG A 189 19.43 -4.08 -11.73
N GLY A 190 18.24 -4.43 -11.21
CA GLY A 190 18.11 -5.25 -9.99
C GLY A 190 18.67 -4.56 -8.74
N GLU A 191 18.52 -3.25 -8.63
CA GLU A 191 19.04 -2.50 -7.48
C GLU A 191 18.44 -3.01 -6.16
N GLN A 192 19.26 -3.14 -5.11
CA GLN A 192 18.87 -3.70 -3.81
C GLN A 192 18.07 -2.68 -2.98
N ILE A 193 16.87 -2.38 -3.41
CA ILE A 193 15.96 -1.44 -2.77
C ILE A 193 14.53 -1.97 -2.70
N LEU A 194 13.80 -1.57 -1.67
CA LEU A 194 12.35 -1.74 -1.59
C LEU A 194 11.68 -0.44 -2.06
N PHE A 195 10.93 -0.53 -3.14
CA PHE A 195 10.16 0.59 -3.68
C PHE A 195 8.67 0.36 -3.44
N MET A 196 8.08 1.14 -2.54
CA MET A 196 6.66 1.11 -2.23
C MET A 196 5.95 2.26 -2.91
N VAL A 197 4.85 1.93 -3.59
CA VAL A 197 3.92 2.92 -4.13
C VAL A 197 2.70 3.00 -3.23
N VAL A 198 2.37 4.21 -2.81
CA VAL A 198 1.10 4.54 -2.17
C VAL A 198 0.16 5.03 -3.26
N ASP A 199 -0.74 4.14 -3.70
CA ASP A 199 -1.66 4.44 -4.78
C ASP A 199 -2.96 5.03 -4.25
N ASN A 200 -3.07 6.35 -4.36
CA ASN A 200 -4.30 7.09 -4.12
C ASN A 200 -4.91 7.67 -5.41
N GLU A 201 -4.44 7.16 -6.56
CA GLU A 201 -4.98 7.39 -7.90
C GLU A 201 -4.96 8.86 -8.32
N GLY A 202 -3.90 9.60 -7.96
CA GLY A 202 -3.72 10.99 -8.38
C GLY A 202 -2.59 11.73 -7.68
N TYR A 203 -2.29 12.93 -8.15
CA TYR A 203 -1.44 13.90 -7.44
C TYR A 203 -2.26 14.60 -6.37
N MET A 204 -2.52 13.91 -5.24
CA MET A 204 -3.47 14.38 -4.23
C MET A 204 -2.98 15.58 -3.45
N ASN A 205 -1.69 15.59 -3.07
CA ASN A 205 -1.11 16.65 -2.24
C ASN A 205 -1.15 18.04 -2.90
N THR A 206 -0.99 18.10 -4.20
CA THR A 206 -0.94 19.37 -4.95
C THR A 206 -2.31 19.88 -5.40
N GLY A 207 -3.37 19.19 -5.04
CA GLY A 207 -4.74 19.60 -5.35
C GLY A 207 -5.48 18.64 -6.28
N MET A 208 -5.23 17.34 -6.15
CA MET A 208 -6.04 16.27 -6.76
C MET A 208 -5.98 16.26 -8.30
N GLN A 209 -4.80 16.48 -8.89
CA GLN A 209 -4.62 16.34 -10.34
C GLN A 209 -4.61 14.87 -10.73
N ARG A 210 -4.98 14.61 -11.96
CA ARG A 210 -4.96 13.26 -12.52
C ARG A 210 -3.53 12.72 -12.63
N SER A 211 -3.34 11.45 -12.31
CA SER A 211 -2.18 10.64 -12.69
C SER A 211 -2.56 9.59 -13.74
N SER A 212 -1.60 8.81 -14.22
CA SER A 212 -1.92 7.65 -15.06
C SER A 212 -2.62 6.53 -14.28
N ALA A 213 -2.47 6.47 -12.95
CA ALA A 213 -3.20 5.52 -12.09
C ALA A 213 -4.68 5.92 -11.86
N THR A 214 -5.05 7.18 -12.11
CA THR A 214 -6.45 7.63 -11.98
C THR A 214 -7.35 6.79 -12.89
N PRO A 215 -8.43 6.18 -12.40
CA PRO A 215 -9.31 5.35 -13.19
C PRO A 215 -10.16 6.15 -14.19
N PHE A 216 -10.66 5.47 -15.22
CA PHE A 216 -11.60 6.02 -16.18
C PHE A 216 -12.82 6.63 -15.47
N GLY A 217 -13.31 7.74 -15.96
CA GLY A 217 -14.48 8.43 -15.44
C GLY A 217 -14.26 9.21 -14.14
N ALA A 218 -13.12 9.05 -13.45
CA ALA A 218 -12.89 9.74 -12.19
C ALA A 218 -12.78 11.26 -12.38
N TRP A 219 -13.46 12.01 -11.51
CA TRP A 219 -13.23 13.43 -11.36
C TRP A 219 -11.87 13.70 -10.73
N THR A 220 -11.13 14.64 -11.29
CA THR A 220 -9.96 15.28 -10.68
C THR A 220 -9.95 16.76 -11.03
N SER A 221 -9.07 17.57 -10.43
CA SER A 221 -8.96 18.99 -10.75
C SER A 221 -8.51 19.26 -12.20
N THR A 222 -7.84 18.30 -12.83
CA THR A 222 -7.40 18.38 -14.25
C THR A 222 -8.22 17.52 -15.21
N THR A 223 -9.18 16.75 -14.70
CA THR A 223 -10.23 16.06 -15.46
C THR A 223 -11.60 16.42 -14.87
N PRO A 224 -12.00 17.68 -15.00
CA PRO A 224 -13.24 18.16 -14.38
C PRO A 224 -14.47 17.52 -15.03
N VAL A 225 -15.58 17.55 -14.31
CA VAL A 225 -16.88 17.10 -14.81
C VAL A 225 -17.77 18.31 -15.04
N GLY A 226 -18.34 18.40 -16.21
CA GLY A 226 -19.18 19.49 -16.63
C GLY A 226 -19.94 19.15 -17.91
N ARG A 227 -20.34 20.20 -18.65
CA ARG A 227 -21.12 20.06 -19.88
C ARG A 227 -20.35 19.32 -20.97
N GLU A 228 -19.05 19.58 -21.09
CA GLU A 228 -18.18 19.06 -22.18
C GLU A 228 -17.24 17.94 -21.70
N SER A 229 -16.87 17.93 -20.42
CA SER A 229 -15.96 16.95 -19.84
C SER A 229 -16.68 16.00 -18.89
N LYS A 230 -16.34 14.72 -18.93
CA LYS A 230 -16.98 13.64 -18.17
C LYS A 230 -16.00 12.89 -17.24
N GLY A 231 -14.99 13.59 -16.75
CA GLY A 231 -13.90 12.98 -15.99
C GLY A 231 -12.76 12.47 -16.86
N LYS A 232 -11.90 11.62 -16.32
CA LYS A 232 -10.77 11.04 -17.09
C LYS A 232 -11.28 10.08 -18.18
N THR A 233 -10.74 10.20 -19.36
CA THR A 233 -11.16 9.41 -20.55
C THR A 233 -10.30 8.19 -20.83
N GLN A 234 -9.11 8.08 -20.22
CA GLN A 234 -8.21 6.95 -20.38
C GLN A 234 -8.36 5.97 -19.20
N ASP A 235 -8.16 4.70 -19.47
CA ASP A 235 -8.04 3.69 -18.43
C ASP A 235 -6.78 3.93 -17.56
N ALA A 236 -6.75 3.33 -16.39
CA ALA A 236 -5.60 3.40 -15.49
C ALA A 236 -4.43 2.55 -16.02
N LYS A 237 -3.20 3.06 -15.81
CA LYS A 237 -1.98 2.28 -16.06
C LYS A 237 -1.82 1.21 -14.98
N ASN A 238 -1.62 -0.03 -15.38
CA ASN A 238 -1.33 -1.12 -14.45
C ASN A 238 0.19 -1.19 -14.17
N LEU A 239 0.67 -0.33 -13.28
CA LEU A 239 2.08 -0.25 -12.93
C LEU A 239 2.62 -1.56 -12.30
N PRO A 240 1.90 -2.25 -11.40
CA PRO A 240 2.38 -3.53 -10.85
C PRO A 240 2.73 -4.57 -11.91
N LEU A 241 1.90 -4.74 -12.94
CA LEU A 241 2.17 -5.69 -14.03
C LEU A 241 3.36 -5.27 -14.89
N LEU A 242 3.61 -3.96 -15.06
CA LEU A 242 4.83 -3.48 -15.71
C LEU A 242 6.07 -3.87 -14.90
N MET A 243 5.99 -3.86 -13.56
CA MET A 243 7.10 -4.29 -12.70
C MET A 243 7.34 -5.81 -12.75
N VAL A 244 6.29 -6.62 -12.94
CA VAL A 244 6.42 -8.06 -13.23
C VAL A 244 7.25 -8.28 -14.50
N ASN A 245 7.02 -7.48 -15.55
CA ASN A 245 7.77 -7.57 -16.80
C ASN A 245 9.26 -7.22 -16.65
N HIS A 246 9.63 -6.41 -15.64
CA HIS A 246 11.03 -6.18 -15.26
C HIS A 246 11.67 -7.36 -14.53
N ARG A 247 10.89 -8.38 -14.15
CA ARG A 247 11.36 -9.53 -13.39
C ARG A 247 12.04 -9.16 -12.08
N CYS A 248 11.44 -8.19 -11.40
CA CYS A 248 11.87 -7.81 -10.05
C CYS A 248 11.99 -9.04 -9.14
N ALA A 249 12.85 -9.00 -8.16
CA ALA A 249 13.01 -10.08 -7.17
C ALA A 249 11.68 -10.36 -6.44
N TYR A 250 10.87 -9.32 -6.25
CA TYR A 250 9.53 -9.43 -5.70
C TYR A 250 8.64 -8.30 -6.21
N VAL A 251 7.38 -8.62 -6.55
CA VAL A 251 6.33 -7.65 -6.88
C VAL A 251 5.06 -8.06 -6.16
N ALA A 252 4.40 -7.14 -5.47
CA ALA A 252 3.11 -7.42 -4.89
C ALA A 252 2.18 -6.21 -4.90
N THR A 253 0.88 -6.49 -4.91
CA THR A 253 -0.19 -5.53 -4.65
C THR A 253 -0.75 -5.78 -3.25
N ALA A 254 -1.11 -4.72 -2.53
CA ALA A 254 -1.63 -4.81 -1.18
C ALA A 254 -2.70 -3.75 -0.92
N SER A 255 -3.45 -3.89 0.16
CA SER A 255 -4.44 -2.91 0.61
C SER A 255 -4.38 -2.75 2.12
N THR A 256 -4.57 -1.52 2.60
CA THR A 256 -4.66 -1.23 4.03
C THR A 256 -5.86 -1.88 4.72
N ALA A 257 -6.84 -2.37 3.97
CA ALA A 257 -7.97 -3.13 4.52
C ALA A 257 -7.62 -4.61 4.84
N TYR A 258 -6.45 -5.09 4.43
CA TYR A 258 -5.97 -6.46 4.59
C TYR A 258 -4.57 -6.45 5.21
N MET A 259 -4.50 -6.09 6.50
CA MET A 259 -3.24 -5.80 7.17
C MET A 259 -2.33 -7.02 7.32
N GLU A 260 -2.87 -8.22 7.54
CA GLU A 260 -2.06 -9.45 7.59
C GLU A 260 -1.37 -9.72 6.26
N ASP A 261 -2.12 -9.65 5.16
CA ASP A 261 -1.58 -9.77 3.80
C ASP A 261 -0.50 -8.71 3.52
N LEU A 262 -0.73 -7.46 3.95
CA LEU A 262 0.25 -6.40 3.83
C LEU A 262 1.54 -6.69 4.62
N TYR A 263 1.44 -7.17 5.86
CA TYR A 263 2.61 -7.51 6.69
C TYR A 263 3.41 -8.65 6.10
N GLU A 264 2.76 -9.73 5.67
CA GLU A 264 3.45 -10.85 5.02
C GLU A 264 4.19 -10.40 3.75
N LYS A 265 3.56 -9.54 2.96
CA LYS A 265 4.18 -8.98 1.74
C LYS A 265 5.32 -8.03 2.05
N LEU A 266 5.22 -7.22 3.11
CA LEU A 266 6.32 -6.38 3.57
C LEU A 266 7.52 -7.23 3.97
N ASP A 267 7.33 -8.32 4.71
CA ASP A 267 8.42 -9.21 5.10
C ASP A 267 9.13 -9.82 3.91
N ARG A 268 8.35 -10.35 2.95
CA ARG A 268 8.90 -10.91 1.71
C ARG A 268 9.63 -9.86 0.89
N ALA A 269 9.08 -8.63 0.81
CA ALA A 269 9.68 -7.52 0.09
C ALA A 269 10.99 -7.05 0.73
N ILE A 270 11.07 -7.01 2.07
CA ILE A 270 12.30 -6.66 2.81
C ILE A 270 13.40 -7.68 2.49
N VAL A 271 13.08 -8.98 2.57
CA VAL A 271 14.03 -10.05 2.26
C VAL A 271 14.46 -10.00 0.78
N ALA A 272 13.52 -9.81 -0.14
CA ALA A 272 13.83 -9.72 -1.57
C ALA A 272 14.71 -8.51 -1.92
N ALA A 273 14.53 -7.38 -1.21
CA ALA A 273 15.34 -6.18 -1.39
C ALA A 273 16.81 -6.34 -0.96
N GLU A 274 17.16 -7.39 -0.21
CA GLU A 274 18.56 -7.70 0.09
C GLU A 274 19.32 -8.20 -1.14
N THR A 275 18.65 -8.80 -2.11
CA THR A 275 19.27 -9.44 -3.27
C THR A 275 18.93 -8.79 -4.60
N GLY A 276 17.87 -7.96 -4.66
CA GLY A 276 17.44 -7.34 -5.90
C GLY A 276 16.37 -6.27 -5.67
N PHE A 277 15.67 -5.92 -6.74
CA PHE A 277 14.61 -4.90 -6.69
C PHE A 277 13.31 -5.52 -6.18
N ALA A 278 12.80 -4.99 -5.07
CA ALA A 278 11.49 -5.34 -4.54
C ALA A 278 10.49 -4.20 -4.76
N TYR A 279 9.29 -4.53 -5.21
CA TYR A 279 8.23 -3.57 -5.50
C TYR A 279 6.94 -3.93 -4.76
N LEU A 280 6.37 -2.97 -4.07
CA LEU A 280 5.10 -3.12 -3.38
C LEU A 280 4.15 -1.99 -3.77
N HIS A 281 2.98 -2.32 -4.30
CA HIS A 281 1.95 -1.38 -4.71
C HIS A 281 0.79 -1.44 -3.72
N VAL A 282 0.62 -0.41 -2.91
CA VAL A 282 -0.38 -0.40 -1.85
C VAL A 282 -1.52 0.55 -2.18
N TYR A 283 -2.69 -0.02 -2.34
CA TYR A 283 -3.91 0.72 -2.56
C TYR A 283 -4.31 1.51 -1.31
N SER A 284 -4.46 2.82 -1.47
CA SER A 284 -4.58 3.76 -0.35
C SER A 284 -5.66 4.81 -0.66
N PRO A 285 -6.95 4.52 -0.40
CA PRO A 285 -8.04 5.45 -0.64
C PRO A 285 -7.81 6.82 0.00
N CYS A 286 -8.12 7.87 -0.76
CA CYS A 286 -7.95 9.26 -0.33
C CYS A 286 -9.31 9.88 0.02
N THR A 287 -9.59 10.08 1.30
CA THR A 287 -10.88 10.62 1.79
C THR A 287 -11.22 11.97 1.17
N THR A 288 -10.24 12.86 1.09
CA THR A 288 -10.39 14.21 0.53
C THR A 288 -10.52 14.20 -0.98
N GLY A 289 -9.61 13.53 -1.69
CA GLY A 289 -9.56 13.53 -3.15
C GLY A 289 -10.73 12.78 -3.79
N TRP A 290 -11.19 11.72 -3.17
CA TRP A 290 -12.29 10.90 -3.69
C TRP A 290 -13.66 11.31 -3.12
N ARG A 291 -13.68 12.24 -2.16
CA ARG A 291 -14.89 12.84 -1.59
C ARG A 291 -15.82 11.82 -0.96
N PHE A 292 -15.34 11.12 0.05
CA PHE A 292 -16.15 10.22 0.88
C PHE A 292 -15.86 10.48 2.37
N PRO A 293 -16.81 10.13 3.28
CA PRO A 293 -16.65 10.31 4.71
C PRO A 293 -15.43 9.54 5.25
N THR A 294 -14.70 10.15 6.17
CA THR A 294 -13.43 9.62 6.68
C THR A 294 -13.57 8.27 7.37
N GLU A 295 -14.69 8.03 8.05
CA GLU A 295 -15.03 6.77 8.72
C GLU A 295 -15.24 5.60 7.73
N LYS A 296 -15.53 5.89 6.46
CA LYS A 296 -15.72 4.88 5.41
C LYS A 296 -14.43 4.42 4.73
N ASN A 297 -13.28 4.91 5.18
CA ASN A 297 -12.02 4.66 4.50
C ASN A 297 -11.71 3.16 4.35
N MET A 298 -11.81 2.38 5.43
CA MET A 298 -11.58 0.94 5.36
C MET A 298 -12.66 0.19 4.59
N GLU A 299 -13.91 0.68 4.61
CA GLU A 299 -14.99 0.15 3.78
C GLU A 299 -14.67 0.32 2.30
N VAL A 300 -14.24 1.52 1.88
CA VAL A 300 -13.84 1.81 0.49
C VAL A 300 -12.68 0.90 0.06
N ALA A 301 -11.65 0.78 0.89
CA ALA A 301 -10.51 -0.09 0.60
C ALA A 301 -10.91 -1.56 0.47
N ARG A 302 -11.84 -2.04 1.30
CA ARG A 302 -12.36 -3.42 1.25
C ARG A 302 -13.23 -3.65 0.02
N LYS A 303 -14.16 -2.74 -0.28
CA LYS A 303 -15.01 -2.84 -1.47
C LYS A 303 -14.21 -2.85 -2.77
N ALA A 304 -13.09 -2.13 -2.84
CA ALA A 304 -12.21 -2.20 -3.99
C ALA A 304 -11.70 -3.64 -4.25
N VAL A 305 -11.38 -4.38 -3.19
CA VAL A 305 -10.94 -5.79 -3.32
C VAL A 305 -12.14 -6.72 -3.58
N GLU A 306 -13.24 -6.55 -2.84
CA GLU A 306 -14.45 -7.37 -2.99
C GLU A 306 -15.09 -7.28 -4.39
N THR A 307 -14.87 -6.17 -5.10
CA THR A 307 -15.32 -5.99 -6.49
C THR A 307 -14.26 -6.38 -7.53
N ASN A 308 -13.08 -6.86 -7.11
CA ASN A 308 -11.90 -7.08 -7.96
C ASN A 308 -11.42 -5.81 -8.71
N PHE A 309 -11.88 -4.63 -8.32
CA PHE A 309 -11.30 -3.38 -8.81
C PHE A 309 -9.81 -3.29 -8.45
N VAL A 310 -9.45 -3.77 -7.26
CA VAL A 310 -8.09 -4.04 -6.80
C VAL A 310 -7.96 -5.52 -6.52
N MET A 311 -6.95 -6.16 -7.08
CA MET A 311 -6.66 -7.57 -6.86
C MET A 311 -5.39 -7.69 -6.01
N LEU A 312 -5.41 -8.58 -5.02
CA LEU A 312 -4.27 -8.82 -4.13
C LEU A 312 -3.51 -10.06 -4.57
N TRP A 313 -2.30 -9.84 -5.06
CA TRP A 313 -1.43 -10.88 -5.58
C TRP A 313 0.04 -10.57 -5.31
N GLU A 314 0.87 -11.55 -5.49
CA GLU A 314 2.31 -11.41 -5.42
C GLU A 314 3.01 -12.21 -6.53
N TYR A 315 4.22 -11.83 -6.84
CA TYR A 315 5.04 -12.42 -7.88
C TYR A 315 6.49 -12.52 -7.41
N THR A 316 7.08 -13.68 -7.68
CA THR A 316 8.53 -13.87 -7.67
C THR A 316 8.96 -14.56 -8.98
N PRO A 317 10.19 -14.37 -9.45
CA PRO A 317 10.67 -15.08 -10.64
C PRO A 317 10.60 -16.62 -10.53
N ALA A 318 10.69 -17.14 -9.30
CA ALA A 318 10.67 -18.58 -9.05
C ALA A 318 9.25 -19.18 -9.02
N GLN A 319 8.27 -18.44 -8.53
CA GLN A 319 6.90 -18.96 -8.30
C GLN A 319 5.90 -18.45 -9.34
N GLY A 320 6.28 -17.43 -10.12
CA GLY A 320 5.32 -16.72 -10.96
C GLY A 320 4.37 -15.84 -10.14
N LEU A 321 3.26 -15.44 -10.76
CA LEU A 321 2.20 -14.64 -10.12
C LEU A 321 1.16 -15.55 -9.48
N HIS A 322 0.79 -15.26 -8.23
CA HIS A 322 -0.30 -15.95 -7.54
C HIS A 322 -1.13 -14.99 -6.68
N PHE A 323 -2.40 -15.27 -6.53
CA PHE A 323 -3.29 -14.48 -5.68
C PHE A 323 -3.05 -14.81 -4.21
N SER A 324 -2.82 -13.79 -3.39
CA SER A 324 -2.79 -13.93 -1.93
C SER A 324 -4.21 -13.90 -1.34
N GLN A 325 -5.11 -13.15 -1.98
CA GLN A 325 -6.53 -13.11 -1.66
C GLN A 325 -7.32 -13.28 -2.96
N SER A 326 -8.11 -14.36 -3.05
CA SER A 326 -9.01 -14.61 -4.19
C SER A 326 -10.43 -14.20 -3.82
N VAL A 327 -11.10 -13.51 -4.75
CA VAL A 327 -12.53 -13.19 -4.66
C VAL A 327 -13.23 -13.90 -5.80
N ASP A 328 -13.79 -15.10 -5.50
CA ASP A 328 -14.39 -15.95 -6.52
C ASP A 328 -15.75 -15.42 -6.98
N HIS A 329 -16.50 -14.79 -6.06
CA HIS A 329 -17.81 -14.19 -6.33
C HIS A 329 -17.75 -12.67 -6.06
N PRO A 330 -17.19 -11.87 -6.99
CA PRO A 330 -17.03 -10.46 -6.78
C PRO A 330 -18.38 -9.73 -6.74
N LEU A 331 -18.45 -8.72 -5.91
CA LEU A 331 -19.56 -7.77 -5.94
C LEU A 331 -19.52 -6.96 -7.25
N PRO A 332 -20.66 -6.46 -7.73
CA PRO A 332 -20.68 -5.50 -8.83
C PRO A 332 -19.86 -4.25 -8.50
N VAL A 333 -19.14 -3.69 -9.48
CA VAL A 333 -18.30 -2.50 -9.28
C VAL A 333 -19.09 -1.30 -8.77
N THR A 334 -20.40 -1.26 -9.00
CA THR A 334 -21.31 -0.24 -8.46
C THR A 334 -21.25 -0.12 -6.95
N GLU A 335 -21.03 -1.26 -6.24
CA GLU A 335 -20.92 -1.27 -4.77
C GLU A 335 -19.71 -0.47 -4.27
N TYR A 336 -18.64 -0.44 -5.06
CA TYR A 336 -17.46 0.36 -4.80
C TYR A 336 -17.62 1.81 -5.25
N LEU A 337 -18.13 2.05 -6.46
CA LEU A 337 -18.19 3.39 -7.06
C LEU A 337 -19.16 4.32 -6.31
N LYS A 338 -20.29 3.80 -5.83
CA LYS A 338 -21.36 4.60 -5.20
C LYS A 338 -20.96 5.30 -3.91
N VAL A 339 -19.94 4.80 -3.22
CA VAL A 339 -19.49 5.38 -1.93
C VAL A 339 -18.61 6.62 -2.11
N MET A 340 -18.18 6.93 -3.34
CA MET A 340 -17.22 7.99 -3.62
C MET A 340 -17.81 9.12 -4.45
N GLY A 341 -17.64 10.37 -3.97
CA GLY A 341 -18.15 11.56 -4.66
C GLY A 341 -17.52 11.80 -6.03
N ARG A 342 -16.28 11.33 -6.26
CA ARG A 342 -15.57 11.49 -7.55
C ARG A 342 -16.21 10.72 -8.72
N PHE A 343 -17.16 9.82 -8.46
CA PHE A 343 -17.87 9.00 -9.44
C PHE A 343 -19.38 9.29 -9.53
N ARG A 344 -19.91 10.23 -8.76
CA ARG A 344 -21.37 10.51 -8.70
C ARG A 344 -22.00 10.91 -10.03
N HIS A 345 -21.20 11.34 -11.00
CA HIS A 345 -21.63 11.80 -12.32
C HIS A 345 -21.65 10.72 -13.39
N LEU A 346 -21.17 9.51 -13.07
CA LEU A 346 -21.06 8.44 -14.05
C LEU A 346 -22.45 8.08 -14.61
N THR A 347 -22.50 7.91 -15.95
CA THR A 347 -23.63 7.30 -16.62
C THR A 347 -23.59 5.79 -16.50
N GLU A 348 -24.71 5.13 -16.73
CA GLU A 348 -24.78 3.67 -16.72
C GLU A 348 -23.79 3.05 -17.71
N GLU A 349 -23.64 3.62 -18.90
CA GLU A 349 -22.69 3.20 -19.91
C GLU A 349 -21.23 3.27 -19.39
N GLN A 350 -20.87 4.35 -18.68
CA GLN A 350 -19.54 4.50 -18.08
C GLN A 350 -19.31 3.50 -16.95
N VAL A 351 -20.32 3.19 -16.16
CA VAL A 351 -20.25 2.16 -15.12
C VAL A 351 -20.05 0.77 -15.74
N GLN A 352 -20.78 0.46 -16.82
CA GLN A 352 -20.61 -0.78 -17.59
C GLN A 352 -19.20 -0.89 -18.19
N HIS A 353 -18.66 0.21 -18.71
CA HIS A 353 -17.27 0.23 -19.17
C HIS A 353 -16.28 -0.12 -18.06
N ILE A 354 -16.44 0.48 -16.86
CA ILE A 354 -15.58 0.17 -15.71
C ILE A 354 -15.72 -1.30 -15.30
N GLN A 355 -16.95 -1.83 -15.25
CA GLN A 355 -17.21 -3.24 -14.94
C GLN A 355 -16.51 -4.17 -15.92
N ALA A 356 -16.64 -3.91 -17.23
CA ALA A 356 -15.99 -4.69 -18.27
C ALA A 356 -14.45 -4.65 -18.15
N LYS A 357 -13.87 -3.49 -17.79
CA LYS A 357 -12.43 -3.36 -17.55
C LYS A 357 -11.95 -4.11 -16.32
N VAL A 358 -12.73 -4.15 -15.26
CA VAL A 358 -12.43 -4.96 -14.06
C VAL A 358 -12.39 -6.45 -14.43
N GLU A 359 -13.36 -6.92 -15.20
CA GLU A 359 -13.44 -8.31 -15.65
C GLU A 359 -12.29 -8.67 -16.61
N GLU A 360 -11.97 -7.79 -17.56
CA GLU A 360 -10.83 -7.93 -18.47
C GLU A 360 -9.51 -8.03 -17.70
N ASN A 361 -9.27 -7.10 -16.75
CA ASN A 361 -8.08 -7.11 -15.91
C ASN A 361 -7.99 -8.38 -15.06
N ARG A 362 -9.10 -8.83 -14.48
CA ARG A 362 -9.15 -10.08 -13.72
C ARG A 362 -8.76 -11.28 -14.59
N ALA A 363 -9.38 -11.40 -15.76
CA ALA A 363 -9.08 -12.49 -16.69
C ALA A 363 -7.60 -12.46 -17.11
N PHE A 364 -7.05 -11.29 -17.37
CA PHE A 364 -5.64 -11.12 -17.73
C PHE A 364 -4.69 -11.53 -16.60
N VAL A 365 -4.94 -11.10 -15.37
CA VAL A 365 -4.12 -11.50 -14.20
C VAL A 365 -4.23 -13.00 -13.94
N GLN A 366 -5.44 -13.58 -14.06
CA GLN A 366 -5.64 -15.03 -13.95
C GLN A 366 -4.89 -15.82 -15.03
N GLN A 367 -4.87 -15.34 -16.26
CA GLN A 367 -4.11 -15.96 -17.33
C GLN A 367 -2.61 -15.93 -17.05
N ILE A 368 -2.07 -14.82 -16.53
CA ILE A 368 -0.66 -14.72 -16.14
C ILE A 368 -0.36 -15.67 -14.99
N SER A 369 -1.25 -15.78 -14.00
CA SER A 369 -1.05 -16.67 -12.84
C SER A 369 -0.98 -18.16 -13.20
N GLN A 370 -1.56 -18.54 -14.33
CA GLN A 370 -1.52 -19.93 -14.83
C GLN A 370 -0.25 -20.23 -15.65
N GLN A 371 0.52 -19.19 -16.02
CA GLN A 371 1.76 -19.40 -16.76
C GLN A 371 2.88 -19.83 -15.81
N SER A 372 3.39 -21.05 -15.98
CA SER A 372 4.60 -21.46 -15.31
C SER A 372 5.80 -20.73 -15.93
N TYR A 373 6.36 -19.79 -15.20
CA TYR A 373 7.65 -19.21 -15.58
C TYR A 373 8.75 -20.19 -15.15
N ALA A 374 9.35 -20.88 -16.12
CA ALA A 374 10.62 -21.55 -15.84
C ALA A 374 11.63 -20.49 -15.38
N PRO A 375 12.34 -20.70 -14.25
CA PRO A 375 13.41 -19.82 -13.86
C PRO A 375 14.38 -19.70 -15.03
N ARG A 376 14.57 -18.51 -15.59
CA ARG A 376 15.74 -18.34 -16.48
C ARG A 376 16.94 -18.41 -15.56
N GLU A 377 17.72 -19.49 -15.69
CA GLU A 377 19.09 -19.47 -15.22
C GLU A 377 19.75 -18.25 -15.89
N TYR A 378 20.10 -17.24 -15.10
CA TYR A 378 21.08 -16.28 -15.54
C TYR A 378 22.36 -17.08 -15.75
N VAL A 379 22.66 -17.38 -16.99
CA VAL A 379 24.00 -17.80 -17.36
C VAL A 379 24.88 -16.61 -16.98
N ARG A 380 25.50 -16.65 -15.79
CA ARG A 380 26.67 -15.84 -15.54
C ARG A 380 27.63 -16.24 -16.63
N LEU A 381 27.83 -15.39 -17.63
CA LEU A 381 28.90 -15.53 -18.59
C LEU A 381 30.18 -15.45 -17.75
N ALA A 382 30.65 -16.61 -17.33
CA ALA A 382 31.93 -16.78 -16.66
C ALA A 382 32.96 -16.25 -17.65
N GLY A 383 33.50 -15.06 -17.41
CA GLY A 383 34.56 -14.49 -18.20
C GLY A 383 34.45 -13.01 -18.56
N LEU A 384 33.30 -12.32 -18.32
CA LEU A 384 33.20 -10.87 -18.54
C LEU A 384 33.27 -10.02 -17.26
N GLY A 385 33.55 -10.65 -16.12
CA GLY A 385 33.98 -9.97 -14.90
C GLY A 385 35.49 -9.76 -15.01
N GLY A 386 35.89 -8.72 -15.72
CA GLY A 386 37.28 -8.29 -15.67
C GLY A 386 37.68 -8.00 -14.22
N ASP A 387 38.80 -8.60 -13.84
CA ASP A 387 39.55 -8.43 -12.58
C ASP A 387 39.91 -6.92 -12.37
N HIS A 388 38.92 -6.09 -12.03
CA HIS A 388 39.13 -4.68 -11.67
C HIS A 388 39.35 -4.48 -10.17
N ASP A 389 39.66 -5.55 -9.43
CA ASP A 389 39.93 -5.48 -8.00
C ASP A 389 41.36 -5.87 -7.59
N LYS A 390 42.34 -5.74 -8.51
CA LYS A 390 43.76 -5.78 -8.15
C LYS A 390 44.45 -4.48 -8.53
N GLY A 391 44.56 -3.57 -7.56
CA GLY A 391 45.54 -2.51 -7.65
C GLY A 391 45.05 -1.12 -7.28
N ASN A 392 44.85 -0.86 -6.00
CA ASN A 392 45.17 0.44 -5.44
C ASN A 392 45.66 0.29 -3.99
N ALA A 393 46.94 0.07 -3.87
CA ALA A 393 47.67 0.30 -2.63
C ALA A 393 47.60 1.82 -2.29
N PRO A 394 47.50 2.21 -1.02
CA PRO A 394 47.42 3.60 -0.63
C PRO A 394 48.72 4.31 -1.03
N ARG A 395 48.63 5.32 -1.88
CA ARG A 395 49.71 6.29 -2.03
C ARG A 395 49.65 7.25 -0.82
N ARG A 396 50.81 7.39 -0.21
CA ARG A 396 51.09 8.19 0.97
C ARG A 396 50.73 9.65 0.80
#